data_6dd86a9a24566347a8ce12dc4d81d327
#
_entry.id   6dd86a9a24566347a8ce12dc4d81d327
#
_cell.length_a   1.000
_cell.length_b   1.000
_cell.length_c   1.000
_cell.angle_alpha   90.00
_cell.angle_beta   90.00
_cell.angle_gamma   90.00
#
_symmetry.space_group_name_H-M   'P 1'
#
loop_
_entity.id
_entity.type
_entity.pdbx_description
1 polymer ?
#
loop_
_entity_poly.entity_id
_entity_poly.type
_entity_poly.pdbx_seq_one_letter_code
_entity_poly.pdbx_strand_id
1 'polypeptide(L)'
;AEKLIGILADYFKGKGVDAEKCYGSVNYDAFKKPLVKGKENSEWVEGAAAVLKAGQALPNYRVLAVNAFLFNNAGAYISQELGYALAWGNELMAKLTEAGFTADEVAKKIKFNFGISSNYFMEIAKFRAARWLWAEIVAAYKPACECACKMVAHAQTSEWNMTVYDAHVNLLRSQTEAMSAALAGVDSITVRPFDKIYQTPDDFSERIARNQQLL
;
A
#
# COMPACT_ATOMS: atom_id res chain seq x y z
N ALA A 1 -0.22 15.35 -3.12
CA ALA A 1 -1.17 14.34 -3.58
C ALA A 1 -2.40 14.99 -4.25
N GLU A 2 -3.03 15.99 -3.62
CA GLU A 2 -4.21 16.69 -4.12
C GLU A 2 -4.03 17.24 -5.56
N LYS A 3 -2.98 18.02 -5.80
CA LYS A 3 -2.67 18.56 -7.15
C LYS A 3 -2.49 17.46 -8.20
N LEU A 4 -1.89 16.33 -7.82
CA LEU A 4 -1.70 15.20 -8.73
C LEU A 4 -3.04 14.55 -9.12
N ILE A 5 -3.97 14.45 -8.18
CA ILE A 5 -5.32 13.92 -8.47
C ILE A 5 -6.04 14.81 -9.47
N GLY A 6 -5.97 16.15 -9.29
CA GLY A 6 -6.55 17.09 -10.25
C GLY A 6 -5.96 16.94 -11.65
N ILE A 7 -4.64 16.88 -11.77
CA ILE A 7 -3.94 16.67 -13.06
C ILE A 7 -4.37 15.35 -13.72
N LEU A 8 -4.50 14.27 -12.95
CA LEU A 8 -4.94 12.97 -13.46
C LEU A 8 -6.40 13.01 -13.94
N ALA A 9 -7.29 13.66 -13.17
CA ALA A 9 -8.69 13.82 -13.54
C ALA A 9 -8.83 14.61 -14.85
N ASP A 10 -8.12 15.72 -14.98
CA ASP A 10 -8.09 16.54 -16.20
C ASP A 10 -7.52 15.75 -17.39
N TYR A 11 -6.46 14.97 -17.18
CA TYR A 11 -5.88 14.12 -18.22
C TYR A 11 -6.87 13.08 -18.74
N PHE A 12 -7.54 12.35 -17.85
CA PHE A 12 -8.52 11.34 -18.25
C PHE A 12 -9.72 11.96 -18.95
N LYS A 13 -10.19 13.10 -18.45
CA LYS A 13 -11.25 13.87 -19.10
C LYS A 13 -10.84 14.32 -20.51
N GLY A 14 -9.61 14.82 -20.66
CA GLY A 14 -9.06 15.22 -21.96
C GLY A 14 -8.90 14.06 -22.95
N LYS A 15 -8.73 12.82 -22.45
CA LYS A 15 -8.69 11.59 -23.25
C LYS A 15 -10.07 10.99 -23.51
N GLY A 16 -11.14 11.58 -22.99
CA GLY A 16 -12.51 11.02 -23.12
C GLY A 16 -12.72 9.71 -22.36
N VAL A 17 -11.89 9.43 -21.35
CA VAL A 17 -12.00 8.22 -20.52
C VAL A 17 -12.93 8.52 -19.36
N ASP A 18 -13.89 7.62 -19.13
CA ASP A 18 -14.81 7.69 -18.01
C ASP A 18 -14.05 7.51 -16.69
N ALA A 19 -14.22 8.44 -15.75
CA ALA A 19 -13.57 8.42 -14.45
C ALA A 19 -13.90 7.14 -13.64
N GLU A 20 -15.08 6.57 -13.82
CA GLU A 20 -15.50 5.32 -13.17
C GLU A 20 -14.71 4.09 -13.69
N LYS A 21 -14.14 4.19 -14.88
CA LYS A 21 -13.30 3.13 -15.47
C LYS A 21 -11.82 3.29 -15.16
N CYS A 22 -11.45 4.37 -14.45
CA CYS A 22 -10.06 4.65 -14.10
C CYS A 22 -9.74 4.06 -12.73
N TYR A 23 -8.86 3.05 -12.69
CA TYR A 23 -8.37 2.41 -11.47
C TYR A 23 -6.91 2.79 -11.22
N GLY A 24 -6.58 3.10 -9.99
CA GLY A 24 -5.20 3.45 -9.64
C GLY A 24 -5.05 3.87 -8.18
N SER A 25 -3.90 4.43 -7.86
CA SER A 25 -3.66 4.95 -6.53
C SER A 25 -2.72 6.16 -6.54
N VAL A 26 -2.97 7.08 -5.61
CA VAL A 26 -2.07 8.17 -5.25
C VAL A 26 -1.77 8.01 -3.76
N ASN A 27 -0.51 7.80 -3.40
CA ASN A 27 -0.13 7.49 -2.04
C ASN A 27 0.01 8.76 -1.19
N TYR A 28 -1.10 9.26 -0.63
CA TYR A 28 -1.02 10.20 0.47
C TYR A 28 -0.68 9.43 1.75
N ASP A 29 0.46 9.74 2.34
CA ASP A 29 0.99 9.09 3.52
C ASP A 29 1.06 10.09 4.68
N ALA A 30 0.16 9.92 5.65
CA ALA A 30 0.03 10.80 6.80
C ALA A 30 1.20 10.66 7.79
N PHE A 31 1.77 9.46 7.91
CA PHE A 31 2.68 9.09 9.01
C PHE A 31 4.14 8.87 8.60
N LYS A 32 4.47 8.91 7.30
CA LYS A 32 5.85 8.73 6.84
C LYS A 32 6.82 9.75 7.44
N LYS A 33 6.41 11.02 7.56
CA LYS A 33 7.27 12.06 8.14
C LYS A 33 7.57 11.80 9.61
N PRO A 34 6.57 11.53 10.48
CA PRO A 34 6.82 11.13 11.87
C PRO A 34 7.68 9.87 11.98
N LEU A 35 7.35 8.81 11.25
CA LEU A 35 8.01 7.51 11.36
C LEU A 35 9.46 7.52 10.85
N VAL A 36 9.74 8.18 9.73
CA VAL A 36 11.06 8.12 9.09
C VAL A 36 11.96 9.29 9.51
N LYS A 37 11.36 10.46 9.76
CA LYS A 37 12.13 11.69 10.03
C LYS A 37 11.97 12.22 11.45
N GLY A 38 11.14 11.59 12.30
CA GLY A 38 10.84 12.06 13.65
C GLY A 38 10.18 13.45 13.68
N LYS A 39 9.58 13.90 12.58
CA LYS A 39 8.95 15.21 12.48
C LYS A 39 7.44 15.08 12.64
N GLU A 40 6.88 15.79 13.60
CA GLU A 40 5.43 15.88 13.75
C GLU A 40 4.74 16.33 12.46
N ASN A 41 3.55 15.80 12.25
CA ASN A 41 2.65 16.17 11.16
C ASN A 41 1.27 16.46 11.76
N SER A 42 1.15 17.61 12.44
CA SER A 42 -0.08 18.01 13.14
C SER A 42 -1.28 18.22 12.20
N GLU A 43 -1.03 18.60 10.95
CA GLU A 43 -2.07 18.92 9.94
C GLU A 43 -2.41 17.72 9.04
N TRP A 44 -2.08 16.49 9.47
CA TRP A 44 -2.28 15.32 8.59
C TRP A 44 -3.77 15.01 8.33
N VAL A 45 -4.65 15.30 9.29
CA VAL A 45 -6.10 15.07 9.13
C VAL A 45 -6.67 15.99 8.05
N GLU A 46 -6.32 17.27 8.10
CA GLU A 46 -6.73 18.27 7.10
C GLU A 46 -6.18 17.92 5.72
N GLY A 47 -4.91 17.52 5.65
CA GLY A 47 -4.28 17.04 4.42
C GLY A 47 -4.95 15.77 3.86
N ALA A 48 -5.31 14.81 4.70
CA ALA A 48 -6.03 13.61 4.31
C ALA A 48 -7.46 13.94 3.83
N ALA A 49 -8.15 14.85 4.54
CA ALA A 49 -9.48 15.32 4.16
C ALA A 49 -9.48 16.03 2.79
N ALA A 50 -8.50 16.89 2.54
CA ALA A 50 -8.34 17.57 1.25
C ALA A 50 -8.12 16.57 0.11
N VAL A 51 -7.27 15.55 0.35
CA VAL A 51 -6.99 14.48 -0.64
C VAL A 51 -8.22 13.59 -0.87
N LEU A 52 -9.02 13.29 0.16
CA LEU A 52 -10.28 12.57 0.01
C LEU A 52 -11.28 13.34 -0.85
N LYS A 53 -11.45 14.64 -0.60
CA LYS A 53 -12.32 15.50 -1.39
C LYS A 53 -11.89 15.55 -2.86
N ALA A 54 -10.60 15.77 -3.12
CA ALA A 54 -10.06 15.73 -4.47
C ALA A 54 -10.25 14.35 -5.14
N GLY A 55 -10.12 13.27 -4.36
CA GLY A 55 -10.30 11.90 -4.81
C GLY A 55 -11.71 11.52 -5.25
N GLN A 56 -12.72 12.35 -4.99
CA GLN A 56 -14.08 12.15 -5.51
C GLN A 56 -14.14 12.28 -7.04
N ALA A 57 -13.22 13.05 -7.64
CA ALA A 57 -13.11 13.17 -9.09
C ALA A 57 -12.67 11.85 -9.78
N LEU A 58 -12.07 10.93 -9.03
CA LEU A 58 -11.65 9.60 -9.49
C LEU A 58 -12.18 8.54 -8.53
N PRO A 59 -13.42 8.07 -8.68
CA PRO A 59 -14.10 7.22 -7.70
C PRO A 59 -13.35 5.95 -7.35
N ASN A 60 -12.71 5.31 -8.33
CA ASN A 60 -12.00 4.03 -8.16
C ASN A 60 -10.50 4.19 -7.86
N TYR A 61 -10.01 5.43 -7.64
CA TYR A 61 -8.66 5.65 -7.16
C TYR A 61 -8.56 5.53 -5.63
N ARG A 62 -7.53 4.84 -5.16
CA ARG A 62 -7.14 4.82 -3.75
C ARG A 62 -6.19 6.00 -3.49
N VAL A 63 -6.54 6.86 -2.56
CA VAL A 63 -5.79 8.10 -2.34
C VAL A 63 -5.06 8.16 -1.00
N LEU A 64 -5.46 7.32 -0.04
CA LEU A 64 -4.82 7.17 1.26
C LEU A 64 -3.96 5.92 1.28
N ALA A 65 -2.74 6.01 1.80
CA ALA A 65 -1.81 4.90 1.86
C ALA A 65 -1.42 4.55 3.30
N VAL A 66 -1.45 3.25 3.61
CA VAL A 66 -0.82 2.65 4.78
C VAL A 66 0.44 1.96 4.31
N ASN A 67 1.61 2.59 4.50
CA ASN A 67 2.90 2.10 4.00
C ASN A 67 3.58 1.18 5.01
N ALA A 68 2.95 0.02 5.28
CA ALA A 68 3.42 -0.95 6.26
C ALA A 68 4.78 -1.57 5.90
N PHE A 69 5.16 -1.58 4.62
CA PHE A 69 6.49 -2.03 4.19
C PHE A 69 7.64 -1.27 4.88
N LEU A 70 7.40 -0.09 5.43
CA LEU A 70 8.39 0.64 6.23
C LEU A 70 8.77 -0.13 7.50
N PHE A 71 7.79 -0.76 8.15
CA PHE A 71 8.02 -1.60 9.32
C PHE A 71 8.76 -2.89 8.94
N ASN A 72 8.37 -3.52 7.84
CA ASN A 72 9.05 -4.70 7.30
C ASN A 72 10.52 -4.42 7.02
N ASN A 73 10.81 -3.33 6.29
CA ASN A 73 12.18 -2.92 5.96
C ASN A 73 12.98 -2.43 7.19
N ALA A 74 12.32 -2.10 8.29
CA ALA A 74 12.95 -1.82 9.58
C ALA A 74 13.16 -3.08 10.44
N GLY A 75 12.81 -4.27 9.94
CA GLY A 75 13.00 -5.54 10.63
C GLY A 75 11.84 -5.94 11.54
N ALA A 76 10.66 -5.36 11.39
CA ALA A 76 9.49 -5.78 12.14
C ALA A 76 9.10 -7.22 11.77
N TYR A 77 8.71 -8.00 12.78
CA TYR A 77 8.16 -9.31 12.56
C TYR A 77 6.79 -9.24 11.84
N ILE A 78 6.40 -10.30 11.14
CA ILE A 78 5.18 -10.36 10.31
C ILE A 78 3.93 -9.90 11.08
N SER A 79 3.75 -10.37 12.32
CA SER A 79 2.62 -9.98 13.17
C SER A 79 2.69 -8.52 13.63
N GLN A 80 3.89 -7.97 13.82
CA GLN A 80 4.10 -6.57 14.17
C GLN A 80 3.77 -5.66 12.98
N GLU A 81 4.26 -5.99 11.78
CA GLU A 81 3.91 -5.26 10.56
C GLU A 81 2.40 -5.23 10.36
N LEU A 82 1.73 -6.38 10.51
CA LEU A 82 0.28 -6.48 10.37
C LEU A 82 -0.44 -5.63 11.43
N GLY A 83 -0.05 -5.75 12.70
CA GLY A 83 -0.66 -4.99 13.80
C GLY A 83 -0.51 -3.48 13.61
N TYR A 84 0.67 -3.00 13.26
CA TYR A 84 0.91 -1.58 12.99
C TYR A 84 0.16 -1.08 11.75
N ALA A 85 0.06 -1.89 10.70
CA ALA A 85 -0.70 -1.55 9.52
C ALA A 85 -2.19 -1.37 9.82
N LEU A 86 -2.77 -2.30 10.59
CA LEU A 86 -4.17 -2.23 10.98
C LEU A 86 -4.44 -1.06 11.93
N ALA A 87 -3.55 -0.80 12.89
CA ALA A 87 -3.63 0.37 13.76
C ALA A 87 -3.57 1.68 12.96
N TRP A 88 -2.69 1.77 12.00
CA TRP A 88 -2.58 2.93 11.09
C TRP A 88 -3.87 3.11 10.27
N GLY A 89 -4.38 2.02 9.68
CA GLY A 89 -5.64 2.05 8.93
C GLY A 89 -6.82 2.49 9.82
N ASN A 90 -6.89 1.96 11.06
CA ASN A 90 -7.91 2.33 12.02
C ASN A 90 -7.83 3.81 12.44
N GLU A 91 -6.62 4.36 12.63
CA GLU A 91 -6.44 5.78 12.95
C GLU A 91 -6.93 6.68 11.80
N LEU A 92 -6.67 6.31 10.53
CA LEU A 92 -7.24 7.00 9.39
C LEU A 92 -8.78 6.95 9.39
N MET A 93 -9.36 5.78 9.68
CA MET A 93 -10.82 5.63 9.80
C MET A 93 -11.39 6.51 10.90
N ALA A 94 -10.83 6.43 12.12
CA ALA A 94 -11.31 7.16 13.28
C ALA A 94 -11.28 8.68 13.04
N LYS A 95 -10.13 9.22 12.68
CA LYS A 95 -9.95 10.67 12.53
C LYS A 95 -10.73 11.27 11.36
N LEU A 96 -10.85 10.56 10.26
CA LEU A 96 -11.59 11.06 9.11
C LEU A 96 -13.10 10.92 9.29
N THR A 97 -13.58 9.92 10.02
CA THR A 97 -15.00 9.85 10.41
C THR A 97 -15.36 10.91 11.45
N GLU A 98 -14.47 11.21 12.41
CA GLU A 98 -14.61 12.37 13.32
C GLU A 98 -14.65 13.69 12.54
N ALA A 99 -13.92 13.80 11.43
CA ALA A 99 -13.93 14.97 10.53
C ALA A 99 -15.16 15.05 9.61
N GLY A 100 -16.12 14.12 9.72
CA GLY A 100 -17.42 14.15 9.04
C GLY A 100 -17.52 13.36 7.75
N PHE A 101 -16.51 12.55 7.39
CA PHE A 101 -16.60 11.61 6.26
C PHE A 101 -17.33 10.32 6.68
N THR A 102 -18.04 9.70 5.77
CA THR A 102 -18.65 8.39 6.02
C THR A 102 -17.60 7.29 6.02
N ALA A 103 -17.89 6.17 6.72
CA ALA A 103 -16.99 5.01 6.74
C ALA A 103 -16.72 4.46 5.33
N ASP A 104 -17.74 4.49 4.45
CA ASP A 104 -17.60 4.08 3.05
C ASP A 104 -16.64 4.96 2.26
N GLU A 105 -16.72 6.28 2.41
CA GLU A 105 -15.83 7.22 1.72
C GLU A 105 -14.38 7.04 2.14
N VAL A 106 -14.11 6.77 3.41
CA VAL A 106 -12.75 6.60 3.91
C VAL A 106 -12.21 5.23 3.53
N ALA A 107 -12.92 4.14 3.88
CA ALA A 107 -12.43 2.78 3.70
C ALA A 107 -12.15 2.44 2.23
N LYS A 108 -13.02 2.85 1.31
CA LYS A 108 -12.85 2.65 -0.14
C LYS A 108 -11.66 3.40 -0.72
N LYS A 109 -11.08 4.34 -0.01
CA LYS A 109 -9.95 5.15 -0.48
C LYS A 109 -8.60 4.77 0.14
N ILE A 110 -8.60 3.80 1.08
CA ILE A 110 -7.38 3.29 1.70
C ILE A 110 -6.78 2.15 0.86
N LYS A 111 -5.45 2.18 0.71
CA LYS A 111 -4.62 1.12 0.14
C LYS A 111 -3.53 0.73 1.12
N PHE A 112 -3.39 -0.55 1.38
CA PHE A 112 -2.33 -1.09 2.23
C PHE A 112 -1.15 -1.53 1.36
N ASN A 113 0.03 -1.04 1.67
CA ASN A 113 1.28 -1.40 1.04
C ASN A 113 2.13 -2.19 2.05
N PHE A 114 2.14 -3.52 1.93
CA PHE A 114 2.89 -4.42 2.80
C PHE A 114 4.24 -4.79 2.21
N GLY A 115 5.21 -5.09 3.08
CA GLY A 115 6.41 -5.81 2.70
C GLY A 115 6.12 -7.30 2.54
N ILE A 116 6.96 -7.98 1.77
CA ILE A 116 7.01 -9.45 1.71
C ILE A 116 8.41 -9.87 2.10
N SER A 117 8.52 -10.69 3.14
CA SER A 117 9.80 -11.23 3.61
C SER A 117 10.01 -12.69 3.20
N SER A 118 11.08 -13.29 3.70
CA SER A 118 11.50 -14.67 3.32
C SER A 118 10.62 -15.78 3.87
N ASN A 119 9.71 -15.51 4.80
CA ASN A 119 8.89 -16.55 5.44
C ASN A 119 7.64 -16.85 4.60
N TYR A 120 7.82 -17.64 3.57
CA TYR A 120 6.89 -17.91 2.48
C TYR A 120 5.43 -18.16 2.91
N PHE A 121 5.19 -19.14 3.77
CA PHE A 121 3.82 -19.51 4.17
C PHE A 121 3.22 -18.52 5.17
N MET A 122 4.04 -17.94 6.04
CA MET A 122 3.58 -16.94 6.98
C MET A 122 3.19 -15.63 6.29
N GLU A 123 3.87 -15.28 5.21
CA GLU A 123 3.51 -14.14 4.37
C GLU A 123 2.15 -14.36 3.70
N ILE A 124 1.88 -15.55 3.16
CA ILE A 124 0.55 -15.91 2.63
C ILE A 124 -0.52 -15.78 3.73
N ALA A 125 -0.23 -16.30 4.92
CA ALA A 125 -1.14 -16.22 6.06
C ALA A 125 -1.39 -14.77 6.50
N LYS A 126 -0.35 -13.91 6.48
CA LYS A 126 -0.47 -12.48 6.80
C LYS A 126 -1.52 -11.79 5.95
N PHE A 127 -1.50 -11.95 4.63
CA PHE A 127 -2.47 -11.30 3.74
C PHE A 127 -3.89 -11.83 3.93
N ARG A 128 -4.05 -13.13 4.23
CA ARG A 128 -5.36 -13.70 4.56
C ARG A 128 -5.90 -13.11 5.86
N ALA A 129 -5.08 -13.08 6.90
CA ALA A 129 -5.44 -12.49 8.19
C ALA A 129 -5.72 -10.98 8.06
N ALA A 130 -4.89 -10.24 7.29
CA ALA A 130 -5.06 -8.82 7.05
C ALA A 130 -6.43 -8.47 6.50
N ARG A 131 -6.89 -9.20 5.48
CA ARG A 131 -8.22 -8.96 4.87
C ARG A 131 -9.34 -9.20 5.86
N TRP A 132 -9.27 -10.27 6.63
CA TRP A 132 -10.29 -10.59 7.61
C TRP A 132 -10.33 -9.56 8.73
N LEU A 133 -9.19 -9.30 9.36
CA LEU A 133 -9.11 -8.34 10.46
C LEU A 133 -9.50 -6.92 10.02
N TRP A 134 -9.11 -6.52 8.81
CA TRP A 134 -9.54 -5.23 8.26
C TRP A 134 -11.05 -5.15 8.05
N ALA A 135 -11.66 -6.22 7.55
CA ALA A 135 -13.10 -6.27 7.37
C ALA A 135 -13.84 -6.11 8.71
N GLU A 136 -13.37 -6.77 9.78
CA GLU A 136 -13.92 -6.62 11.14
C GLU A 136 -13.77 -5.17 11.65
N ILE A 137 -12.59 -4.54 11.43
CA ILE A 137 -12.36 -3.15 11.84
C ILE A 137 -13.33 -2.22 11.11
N VAL A 138 -13.47 -2.33 9.79
CA VAL A 138 -14.36 -1.45 9.02
C VAL A 138 -15.82 -1.71 9.38
N ALA A 139 -16.23 -2.96 9.60
CA ALA A 139 -17.59 -3.32 10.01
C ALA A 139 -18.01 -2.64 11.31
N ALA A 140 -17.06 -2.42 12.25
CA ALA A 140 -17.33 -1.71 13.51
C ALA A 140 -17.75 -0.25 13.30
N TYR A 141 -17.36 0.37 12.17
CA TYR A 141 -17.79 1.72 11.77
C TYR A 141 -19.14 1.74 11.06
N LYS A 142 -19.79 0.58 10.89
CA LYS A 142 -21.13 0.42 10.28
C LYS A 142 -21.24 1.07 8.90
N PRO A 143 -20.41 0.65 7.92
CA PRO A 143 -20.52 1.17 6.55
C PRO A 143 -21.88 0.81 5.94
N ALA A 144 -22.37 1.64 5.02
CA ALA A 144 -23.62 1.38 4.31
C ALA A 144 -23.50 0.21 3.30
N CYS A 145 -22.27 -0.03 2.80
CA CYS A 145 -21.98 -1.12 1.85
C CYS A 145 -20.90 -2.04 2.39
N GLU A 146 -21.18 -3.35 2.45
CA GLU A 146 -20.16 -4.36 2.79
C GLU A 146 -18.94 -4.32 1.86
N CYS A 147 -19.08 -3.76 0.67
CA CYS A 147 -17.98 -3.57 -0.26
C CYS A 147 -16.86 -2.65 0.30
N ALA A 148 -17.17 -1.78 1.26
CA ALA A 148 -16.20 -0.94 1.96
C ALA A 148 -15.25 -1.75 2.85
N CYS A 149 -15.68 -2.92 3.31
CA CYS A 149 -14.86 -3.81 4.16
C CYS A 149 -13.72 -4.51 3.39
N LYS A 150 -13.72 -4.43 2.06
CA LYS A 150 -12.70 -5.08 1.23
C LYS A 150 -11.38 -4.32 1.27
N MET A 151 -10.34 -4.99 1.77
CA MET A 151 -8.99 -4.45 1.74
C MET A 151 -8.43 -4.45 0.31
N VAL A 152 -7.77 -3.36 -0.07
CA VAL A 152 -6.90 -3.32 -1.25
C VAL A 152 -5.46 -3.42 -0.76
N ALA A 153 -4.78 -4.50 -1.12
CA ALA A 153 -3.45 -4.84 -0.65
C ALA A 153 -2.44 -4.85 -1.80
N HIS A 154 -1.38 -4.07 -1.64
CA HIS A 154 -0.20 -4.09 -2.48
C HIS A 154 0.95 -4.74 -1.73
N ALA A 155 1.72 -5.57 -2.40
CA ALA A 155 2.92 -6.18 -1.85
C ALA A 155 4.17 -5.60 -2.49
N GLN A 156 5.21 -5.41 -1.69
CA GLN A 156 6.54 -5.03 -2.15
C GLN A 156 7.57 -6.00 -1.57
N THR A 157 8.47 -6.53 -2.40
CA THR A 157 9.54 -7.39 -1.91
C THR A 157 10.44 -6.66 -0.91
N SER A 158 10.88 -7.38 0.12
CA SER A 158 11.61 -6.83 1.26
C SER A 158 13.04 -6.42 0.87
N GLU A 159 13.48 -5.29 1.41
CA GLU A 159 14.90 -4.89 1.37
C GLU A 159 15.65 -5.41 2.61
N TRP A 160 14.94 -5.77 3.68
CA TRP A 160 15.52 -6.22 4.95
C TRP A 160 16.36 -7.51 4.83
N ASN A 161 15.89 -8.47 4.02
CA ASN A 161 16.55 -9.76 3.84
C ASN A 161 17.48 -9.82 2.62
N MET A 162 17.68 -8.72 1.91
CA MET A 162 18.68 -8.64 0.84
C MET A 162 20.09 -8.60 1.39
N THR A 163 21.02 -9.19 0.65
CA THR A 163 22.46 -9.23 0.98
C THR A 163 23.29 -8.46 -0.05
N VAL A 164 24.37 -7.84 0.42
CA VAL A 164 25.41 -7.25 -0.44
C VAL A 164 26.47 -8.30 -0.85
N TYR A 165 26.57 -9.41 -0.10
CA TYR A 165 27.43 -10.53 -0.40
C TYR A 165 26.72 -11.47 -1.35
N ASP A 166 27.35 -11.80 -2.48
CA ASP A 166 26.72 -12.59 -3.54
C ASP A 166 25.31 -12.06 -3.92
N ALA A 167 25.28 -10.81 -4.34
CA ALA A 167 24.06 -10.04 -4.50
C ALA A 167 23.07 -10.65 -5.51
N HIS A 168 23.54 -11.48 -6.47
CA HIS A 168 22.67 -12.18 -7.42
C HIS A 168 21.73 -13.19 -6.73
N VAL A 169 22.07 -13.68 -5.54
CA VAL A 169 21.17 -14.52 -4.73
C VAL A 169 19.90 -13.78 -4.33
N ASN A 170 19.91 -12.43 -4.33
CA ASN A 170 18.71 -11.64 -4.10
C ASN A 170 17.62 -11.87 -5.16
N LEU A 171 17.99 -12.34 -6.37
CA LEU A 171 17.01 -12.76 -7.39
C LEU A 171 16.14 -13.92 -6.91
N LEU A 172 16.75 -14.90 -6.24
CA LEU A 172 16.01 -16.04 -5.68
C LEU A 172 15.10 -15.60 -4.52
N ARG A 173 15.58 -14.66 -3.68
CA ARG A 173 14.77 -14.12 -2.59
C ARG A 173 13.56 -13.36 -3.12
N SER A 174 13.77 -12.38 -4.00
CA SER A 174 12.69 -11.58 -4.57
C SER A 174 11.70 -12.42 -5.39
N GLN A 175 12.17 -13.49 -6.06
CA GLN A 175 11.28 -14.41 -6.77
C GLN A 175 10.34 -15.16 -5.83
N THR A 176 10.87 -15.74 -4.75
CA THR A 176 10.03 -16.47 -3.77
C THR A 176 9.09 -15.55 -3.01
N GLU A 177 9.51 -14.32 -2.73
CA GLU A 177 8.66 -13.28 -2.14
C GLU A 177 7.52 -12.90 -3.08
N ALA A 178 7.81 -12.63 -4.36
CA ALA A 178 6.80 -12.33 -5.37
C ALA A 178 5.80 -13.48 -5.53
N MET A 179 6.28 -14.73 -5.54
CA MET A 179 5.45 -15.92 -5.62
C MET A 179 4.52 -16.06 -4.41
N SER A 180 5.02 -15.82 -3.18
CA SER A 180 4.17 -15.87 -1.99
C SER A 180 3.10 -14.77 -2.01
N ALA A 181 3.42 -13.57 -2.49
CA ALA A 181 2.46 -12.48 -2.66
C ALA A 181 1.38 -12.82 -3.68
N ALA A 182 1.76 -13.40 -4.81
CA ALA A 182 0.82 -13.84 -5.85
C ALA A 182 -0.15 -14.91 -5.31
N LEU A 183 0.37 -15.94 -4.62
CA LEU A 183 -0.46 -16.98 -3.99
C LEU A 183 -1.33 -16.45 -2.85
N ALA A 184 -0.90 -15.40 -2.17
CA ALA A 184 -1.72 -14.69 -1.18
C ALA A 184 -2.86 -13.88 -1.83
N GLY A 185 -2.85 -13.71 -3.15
CA GLY A 185 -3.88 -13.01 -3.92
C GLY A 185 -3.88 -11.52 -3.69
N VAL A 186 -2.71 -10.87 -3.64
CA VAL A 186 -2.63 -9.41 -3.52
C VAL A 186 -3.10 -8.73 -4.80
N ASP A 187 -3.58 -7.49 -4.68
CA ASP A 187 -4.11 -6.75 -5.83
C ASP A 187 -3.02 -6.22 -6.76
N SER A 188 -1.81 -6.04 -6.25
CA SER A 188 -0.65 -5.63 -7.05
C SER A 188 0.67 -5.94 -6.34
N ILE A 189 1.76 -6.09 -7.11
CA ILE A 189 3.09 -6.42 -6.61
C ILE A 189 4.11 -5.44 -7.18
N THR A 190 5.08 -5.07 -6.37
CA THR A 190 6.33 -4.45 -6.81
C THR A 190 7.50 -5.34 -6.41
N VAL A 191 8.23 -5.84 -7.39
CA VAL A 191 9.49 -6.54 -7.18
C VAL A 191 10.62 -5.52 -7.19
N ARG A 192 11.40 -5.46 -6.11
CA ARG A 192 12.58 -4.60 -6.05
C ARG A 192 13.74 -5.23 -6.81
N PRO A 193 14.49 -4.46 -7.61
CA PRO A 193 15.69 -4.96 -8.26
C PRO A 193 16.69 -5.53 -7.26
N PHE A 194 17.37 -6.60 -7.64
CA PHE A 194 18.27 -7.36 -6.75
C PHE A 194 19.47 -6.55 -6.25
N ASP A 195 19.86 -5.52 -6.98
CA ASP A 195 20.99 -4.64 -6.72
C ASP A 195 20.64 -3.37 -5.94
N LYS A 196 19.35 -3.16 -5.67
CA LYS A 196 18.82 -1.95 -5.02
C LYS A 196 19.49 -1.59 -3.70
N ILE A 197 20.00 -2.59 -2.97
CA ILE A 197 20.57 -2.39 -1.65
C ILE A 197 21.99 -1.80 -1.68
N TYR A 198 22.73 -1.92 -2.79
CA TYR A 198 24.13 -1.51 -2.87
C TYR A 198 24.43 -0.53 -4.01
N GLN A 199 23.52 -0.37 -4.97
CA GLN A 199 23.67 0.58 -6.07
C GLN A 199 22.32 1.12 -6.56
N THR A 200 22.35 2.14 -7.40
CA THR A 200 21.18 2.55 -8.16
C THR A 200 20.91 1.49 -9.23
N PRO A 201 19.71 0.90 -9.26
CA PRO A 201 19.35 -0.08 -10.28
C PRO A 201 19.56 0.44 -11.70
N ASP A 202 20.00 -0.45 -12.57
CA ASP A 202 20.14 -0.21 -13.99
C ASP A 202 19.01 -0.84 -14.81
N ASP A 203 18.99 -0.63 -16.13
CA ASP A 203 17.98 -1.18 -17.03
C ASP A 203 17.93 -2.71 -17.01
N PHE A 204 19.06 -3.37 -16.73
CA PHE A 204 19.13 -4.82 -16.63
C PHE A 204 18.43 -5.31 -15.37
N SER A 205 18.77 -4.78 -14.20
CA SER A 205 18.21 -5.18 -12.92
C SER A 205 16.71 -4.86 -12.83
N GLU A 206 16.28 -3.69 -13.36
CA GLU A 206 14.87 -3.33 -13.44
C GLU A 206 14.08 -4.23 -14.39
N ARG A 207 14.65 -4.62 -15.52
CA ARG A 207 14.04 -5.55 -16.46
C ARG A 207 13.86 -6.94 -15.83
N ILE A 208 14.86 -7.44 -15.09
CA ILE A 208 14.75 -8.71 -14.39
C ILE A 208 13.64 -8.65 -13.32
N ALA A 209 13.63 -7.60 -12.49
CA ALA A 209 12.60 -7.42 -11.45
C ALA A 209 11.17 -7.40 -12.03
N ARG A 210 10.99 -6.78 -13.19
CA ARG A 210 9.71 -6.78 -13.91
C ARG A 210 9.35 -8.17 -14.44
N ASN A 211 10.32 -8.87 -15.03
CA ASN A 211 10.08 -10.21 -15.61
C ASN A 211 9.83 -11.27 -14.55
N GLN A 212 10.36 -11.13 -13.34
CA GLN A 212 10.06 -12.03 -12.22
C GLN A 212 8.55 -12.11 -11.89
N GLN A 213 7.78 -11.07 -12.25
CA GLN A 213 6.34 -11.06 -12.05
C GLN A 213 5.55 -11.84 -13.13
N LEU A 214 6.23 -12.26 -14.19
CA LEU A 214 5.64 -13.05 -15.29
C LEU A 214 5.80 -14.54 -15.11
N LEU A 215 6.63 -14.97 -14.15
CA LEU A 215 6.86 -16.37 -13.79
C LEU A 215 5.84 -16.87 -12.78
#